data_0773f8709c853fb690b5458502e582b9
#
_entry.id   0773f8709c853fb690b5458502e582b9
#
_cell.length_a   1.000
_cell.length_b   1.000
_cell.length_c   1.000
_cell.angle_alpha   90.00
_cell.angle_beta   90.00
_cell.angle_gamma   90.00
#
_symmetry.space_group_name_H-M   'P 1'
#
loop_
_entity.id
_entity.type
_entity.pdbx_description
1 polymer ?
#
loop_
_entity_poly.entity_id
_entity_poly.type
_entity_poly.pdbx_seq_one_letter_code
_entity_poly.pdbx_strand_id
1 'polypeptide(L)'
;MPGNSIVFGDFIIDPLPPIDFGRIAAQTAKQVIVQRVREAERERQFKEYKDRISEIVNGLVKRVEFGNVTVDLGRAEAVLRRDELLPRETFRPGDRVRAYIFDVRREPRGPQIFLSRTHPQFMAKLFAQEVPEIYDGIVEVKAVARDPGSRAKIAVISRDSSVDPVGACVGMRGSRVQAVVNELQGEKIDIIPWTADPANFVVNALAPAEVAKVVLDEDRQRMEVVVPDQQLSLAIGRRGQNVRLASQLTGWDIDIVTEQEESEHRQAEFEKRTKLFIEALNVDEMVGQLLASEGFNSVEELAVVDEKEVAGIEGFDEDTARELQTRARDYLGQQEAELDAKRTELGVEDALKEVPGVTTAMMVALGENGIKTIEDLAGCATDDLFGWSERKDGETTRYPGILDGFELSRDDAEALIMQARVKAGWIKEEDLAPPPAEEAETVEASAAPA
;
A
#
# COMPACT_ATOMS: atom_id res chain seq x y z
N MET A 1 39.42 50.56 -65.61
CA MET A 1 38.81 49.66 -64.58
C MET A 1 37.70 48.92 -65.25
N PRO A 2 37.77 47.64 -65.58
CA PRO A 2 36.65 46.89 -66.14
C PRO A 2 35.65 46.63 -65.05
N GLY A 3 34.43 47.14 -65.19
CA GLY A 3 33.35 46.88 -64.27
C GLY A 3 32.89 45.42 -64.37
N ASN A 4 33.01 44.67 -63.30
CA ASN A 4 32.39 43.35 -63.14
C ASN A 4 30.86 43.54 -63.12
N SER A 5 30.21 43.19 -64.20
CA SER A 5 28.75 43.12 -64.24
C SER A 5 28.30 41.89 -63.49
N ILE A 6 27.64 42.08 -62.35
CA ILE A 6 26.99 40.99 -61.57
C ILE A 6 25.84 40.46 -62.39
N VAL A 7 25.83 39.15 -62.70
CA VAL A 7 24.76 38.45 -63.39
C VAL A 7 23.83 37.86 -62.34
N PHE A 8 22.53 37.81 -62.65
CA PHE A 8 21.54 37.22 -61.76
C PHE A 8 21.87 35.73 -61.49
N GLY A 9 22.18 35.40 -60.21
CA GLY A 9 22.65 34.08 -59.77
C GLY A 9 24.09 34.07 -59.28
N ASP A 10 24.85 35.18 -59.37
CA ASP A 10 26.21 35.28 -58.78
C ASP A 10 26.13 35.54 -57.26
N PHE A 11 27.05 34.92 -56.53
CA PHE A 11 27.18 35.16 -55.08
C PHE A 11 28.00 36.43 -54.87
N ILE A 12 27.50 37.38 -54.11
CA ILE A 12 28.25 38.53 -53.61
C ILE A 12 29.00 38.07 -52.36
N ILE A 13 30.29 37.89 -52.46
CA ILE A 13 31.12 37.53 -51.32
C ILE A 13 31.70 38.80 -50.72
N ASP A 14 31.14 39.22 -49.57
CA ASP A 14 31.76 40.26 -48.75
C ASP A 14 32.73 39.61 -47.77
N PRO A 15 34.05 39.92 -47.87
CA PRO A 15 34.98 39.41 -46.90
C PRO A 15 34.72 40.05 -45.54
N LEU A 16 34.23 39.27 -44.61
CA LEU A 16 34.12 39.70 -43.22
C LEU A 16 35.50 40.05 -42.65
N PRO A 17 35.61 41.16 -41.89
CA PRO A 17 36.88 41.52 -41.26
C PRO A 17 37.35 40.34 -40.35
N PRO A 18 38.67 40.04 -40.33
CA PRO A 18 39.17 39.00 -39.49
C PRO A 18 38.83 39.28 -38.03
N ILE A 19 38.14 38.33 -37.39
CA ILE A 19 37.78 38.41 -35.97
C ILE A 19 39.10 38.26 -35.19
N ASP A 20 39.52 39.32 -34.51
CA ASP A 20 40.65 39.23 -33.60
C ASP A 20 40.24 38.48 -32.33
N PHE A 21 40.69 37.24 -32.21
CA PHE A 21 40.52 36.43 -31.05
C PHE A 21 41.47 36.87 -29.92
N GLY A 22 41.12 37.96 -29.25
CA GLY A 22 41.80 38.34 -28.02
C GLY A 22 41.76 37.26 -26.95
N ARG A 23 42.65 37.32 -25.94
CA ARG A 23 42.78 36.31 -24.87
C ARG A 23 41.45 35.95 -24.19
N ILE A 24 40.52 36.92 -24.06
CA ILE A 24 39.19 36.72 -23.47
C ILE A 24 38.33 35.83 -24.35
N ALA A 25 38.32 36.10 -25.66
CA ALA A 25 37.53 35.29 -26.62
C ALA A 25 38.08 33.86 -26.70
N ALA A 26 39.40 33.66 -26.66
CA ALA A 26 40.03 32.34 -26.61
C ALA A 26 39.73 31.57 -25.34
N GLN A 27 39.70 32.23 -24.16
CA GLN A 27 39.29 31.61 -22.89
C GLN A 27 37.82 31.22 -22.89
N THR A 28 36.93 32.10 -23.39
CA THR A 28 35.51 31.82 -23.52
C THR A 28 35.25 30.64 -24.45
N ALA A 29 35.90 30.60 -25.62
CA ALA A 29 35.81 29.48 -26.55
C ALA A 29 36.26 28.17 -25.90
N LYS A 30 37.38 28.18 -25.17
CA LYS A 30 37.85 27.00 -24.42
C LYS A 30 36.81 26.54 -23.39
N GLN A 31 36.21 27.46 -22.64
CA GLN A 31 35.18 27.14 -21.66
C GLN A 31 33.94 26.51 -22.33
N VAL A 32 33.46 27.10 -23.43
CA VAL A 32 32.32 26.57 -24.18
C VAL A 32 32.61 25.17 -24.74
N ILE A 33 33.79 24.97 -25.32
CA ILE A 33 34.20 23.65 -25.84
C ILE A 33 34.22 22.61 -24.71
N VAL A 34 34.89 22.94 -23.59
CA VAL A 34 34.96 22.01 -22.41
C VAL A 34 33.56 21.73 -21.88
N GLN A 35 32.66 22.72 -21.84
CA GLN A 35 31.28 22.54 -21.42
C GLN A 35 30.53 21.60 -22.38
N ARG A 36 30.62 21.82 -23.68
CA ARG A 36 29.98 20.96 -24.70
C ARG A 36 30.51 19.52 -24.68
N VAL A 37 31.79 19.34 -24.50
CA VAL A 37 32.37 18.00 -24.34
C VAL A 37 31.77 17.31 -23.09
N ARG A 38 31.72 18.02 -21.95
CA ARG A 38 31.12 17.47 -20.73
C ARG A 38 29.64 17.14 -20.91
N GLU A 39 28.88 18.00 -21.57
CA GLU A 39 27.46 17.76 -21.86
C GLU A 39 27.30 16.49 -22.73
N ALA A 40 28.10 16.35 -23.78
CA ALA A 40 28.08 15.18 -24.64
C ALA A 40 28.50 13.88 -23.92
N GLU A 41 29.54 13.95 -23.07
CA GLU A 41 29.91 12.81 -22.21
C GLU A 41 28.80 12.40 -21.26
N ARG A 42 28.13 13.37 -20.65
CA ARG A 42 27.00 13.11 -19.75
C ARG A 42 25.80 12.49 -20.47
N GLU A 43 25.46 13.00 -21.62
CA GLU A 43 24.37 12.45 -22.44
C GLU A 43 24.70 11.00 -22.87
N ARG A 44 25.98 10.72 -23.21
CA ARG A 44 26.43 9.37 -23.52
C ARG A 44 26.30 8.45 -22.30
N GLN A 45 26.76 8.91 -21.12
CA GLN A 45 26.65 8.14 -19.87
C GLN A 45 25.18 7.86 -19.52
N PHE A 46 24.30 8.87 -19.65
CA PHE A 46 22.89 8.70 -19.41
C PHE A 46 22.27 7.62 -20.33
N LYS A 47 22.56 7.67 -21.63
CA LYS A 47 22.06 6.68 -22.60
C LYS A 47 22.59 5.29 -22.31
N GLU A 48 23.87 5.14 -21.97
CA GLU A 48 24.52 3.86 -21.67
C GLU A 48 23.94 3.19 -20.41
N TYR A 49 23.60 3.99 -19.38
CA TYR A 49 23.15 3.45 -18.08
C TYR A 49 21.65 3.46 -17.90
N LYS A 50 20.87 4.18 -18.71
CA LYS A 50 19.41 4.20 -18.63
C LYS A 50 18.81 2.79 -18.76
N ASP A 51 19.33 1.99 -19.67
CA ASP A 51 18.85 0.62 -19.92
C ASP A 51 19.40 -0.41 -18.90
N ARG A 52 20.33 0.03 -18.04
CA ARG A 52 20.94 -0.78 -16.98
C ARG A 52 20.34 -0.52 -15.58
N ILE A 53 19.25 0.21 -15.50
CA ILE A 53 18.44 0.30 -14.28
C ILE A 53 18.04 -1.13 -13.89
N SER A 54 18.02 -1.41 -12.59
CA SER A 54 17.75 -2.74 -12.04
C SER A 54 18.91 -3.76 -12.16
N GLU A 55 20.11 -3.34 -12.52
CA GLU A 55 21.30 -4.17 -12.49
C GLU A 55 22.16 -3.95 -11.23
N ILE A 56 22.93 -4.97 -10.86
CA ILE A 56 24.02 -4.83 -9.90
C ILE A 56 25.30 -4.44 -10.64
N VAL A 57 25.96 -3.42 -10.13
CA VAL A 57 27.25 -2.96 -10.64
C VAL A 57 28.32 -3.06 -9.56
N ASN A 58 29.55 -3.32 -10.02
CA ASN A 58 30.76 -3.28 -9.20
C ASN A 58 31.55 -2.04 -9.55
N GLY A 59 31.99 -1.31 -8.55
CA GLY A 59 32.80 -0.11 -8.73
C GLY A 59 33.83 0.05 -7.64
N LEU A 60 34.69 1.07 -7.82
CA LEU A 60 35.67 1.48 -6.83
C LEU A 60 35.24 2.80 -6.18
N VAL A 61 35.39 2.87 -4.89
CA VAL A 61 35.13 4.12 -4.16
C VAL A 61 36.18 5.15 -4.51
N LYS A 62 35.78 6.26 -5.12
CA LYS A 62 36.68 7.36 -5.52
C LYS A 62 36.85 8.37 -4.39
N ARG A 63 35.72 8.76 -3.74
CA ARG A 63 35.72 9.72 -2.64
C ARG A 63 34.49 9.51 -1.75
N VAL A 64 34.61 9.99 -0.52
CA VAL A 64 33.50 10.01 0.44
C VAL A 64 33.37 11.45 0.95
N GLU A 65 32.20 12.06 0.74
CA GLU A 65 31.90 13.43 1.10
C GLU A 65 30.56 13.53 1.82
N PHE A 66 30.54 14.06 3.03
CA PHE A 66 29.33 14.20 3.83
C PHE A 66 28.51 12.90 4.01
N GLY A 67 29.21 11.76 4.03
CA GLY A 67 28.58 10.43 4.12
C GLY A 67 28.11 9.85 2.77
N ASN A 68 28.10 10.62 1.69
CA ASN A 68 27.83 10.11 0.34
C ASN A 68 29.11 9.54 -0.28
N VAL A 69 28.97 8.42 -0.95
CA VAL A 69 30.09 7.72 -1.58
C VAL A 69 30.00 7.92 -3.10
N THR A 70 31.04 8.48 -3.70
CA THR A 70 31.18 8.53 -5.16
C THR A 70 31.92 7.29 -5.61
N VAL A 71 31.29 6.53 -6.49
CA VAL A 71 31.77 5.26 -7.01
C VAL A 71 32.14 5.41 -8.47
N ASP A 72 33.33 4.96 -8.82
CA ASP A 72 33.84 4.90 -10.20
C ASP A 72 33.45 3.54 -10.82
N LEU A 73 32.64 3.57 -11.87
CA LEU A 73 32.22 2.42 -12.65
C LEU A 73 33.10 2.18 -13.89
N GLY A 74 34.23 2.90 -14.00
CA GLY A 74 35.18 2.86 -15.12
C GLY A 74 34.82 3.83 -16.24
N ARG A 75 33.56 3.93 -16.66
CA ARG A 75 33.10 4.85 -17.72
C ARG A 75 32.24 6.01 -17.21
N ALA A 76 31.73 5.88 -15.99
CA ALA A 76 30.90 6.88 -15.37
C ALA A 76 31.12 6.88 -13.86
N GLU A 77 30.79 8.02 -13.24
CA GLU A 77 30.71 8.14 -11.80
C GLU A 77 29.28 7.95 -11.35
N ALA A 78 29.07 7.19 -10.28
CA ALA A 78 27.80 6.97 -9.62
C ALA A 78 27.83 7.51 -8.19
N VAL A 79 26.69 7.80 -7.63
CA VAL A 79 26.55 8.22 -6.24
C VAL A 79 25.76 7.18 -5.44
N LEU A 80 26.33 6.78 -4.32
CA LEU A 80 25.68 6.00 -3.29
C LEU A 80 25.47 6.94 -2.10
N ARG A 81 24.22 7.33 -1.86
CA ARG A 81 23.86 8.29 -0.80
C ARG A 81 23.97 7.63 0.57
N ARG A 82 24.07 8.46 1.60
CA ARG A 82 24.16 8.02 2.99
C ARG A 82 22.93 7.21 3.44
N ASP A 83 21.74 7.59 3.01
CA ASP A 83 20.47 6.93 3.26
C ASP A 83 20.32 5.58 2.53
N GLU A 84 21.11 5.40 1.47
CA GLU A 84 21.17 4.18 0.66
C GLU A 84 22.31 3.22 1.07
N LEU A 85 23.06 3.57 2.12
CA LEU A 85 24.08 2.72 2.73
C LEU A 85 23.48 1.82 3.80
N LEU A 86 24.08 0.64 3.99
CA LEU A 86 23.71 -0.21 5.13
C LEU A 86 24.15 0.44 6.45
N PRO A 87 23.34 0.33 7.51
CA PRO A 87 23.76 0.77 8.84
C PRO A 87 25.08 0.15 9.24
N ARG A 88 26.01 0.96 9.74
CA ARG A 88 27.37 0.55 10.16
C ARG A 88 28.35 0.25 9.01
N GLU A 89 27.96 0.41 7.76
CA GLU A 89 28.87 0.27 6.64
C GLU A 89 29.67 1.55 6.45
N THR A 90 30.98 1.38 6.31
CA THR A 90 31.90 2.50 6.08
C THR A 90 32.84 2.16 4.93
N PHE A 91 32.91 3.05 3.96
CA PHE A 91 33.79 2.91 2.80
C PHE A 91 34.96 3.88 2.88
N ARG A 92 36.09 3.46 2.33
CA ARG A 92 37.29 4.27 2.12
C ARG A 92 37.59 4.39 0.63
N PRO A 93 38.25 5.47 0.19
CA PRO A 93 38.73 5.54 -1.19
C PRO A 93 39.60 4.33 -1.54
N GLY A 94 39.27 3.69 -2.68
CA GLY A 94 39.93 2.47 -3.15
C GLY A 94 39.18 1.16 -2.78
N ASP A 95 38.20 1.21 -1.90
CA ASP A 95 37.37 0.03 -1.59
C ASP A 95 36.50 -0.37 -2.78
N ARG A 96 36.29 -1.68 -2.94
CA ARG A 96 35.32 -2.19 -3.91
C ARG A 96 33.91 -2.17 -3.30
N VAL A 97 32.94 -1.70 -4.07
CA VAL A 97 31.53 -1.68 -3.68
C VAL A 97 30.70 -2.35 -4.76
N ARG A 98 29.78 -3.20 -4.32
CA ARG A 98 28.74 -3.80 -5.14
C ARG A 98 27.41 -3.12 -4.78
N ALA A 99 26.70 -2.57 -5.75
CA ALA A 99 25.45 -1.85 -5.50
C ALA A 99 24.47 -2.00 -6.66
N TYR A 100 23.21 -1.72 -6.36
CA TYR A 100 22.10 -1.79 -7.30
C TYR A 100 21.85 -0.40 -7.91
N ILE A 101 21.68 -0.33 -9.22
CA ILE A 101 21.28 0.90 -9.90
C ILE A 101 19.77 1.03 -9.75
N PHE A 102 19.32 1.94 -8.88
CA PHE A 102 17.89 2.13 -8.70
C PHE A 102 17.33 3.27 -9.55
N ASP A 103 18.18 4.21 -9.97
CA ASP A 103 17.75 5.32 -10.80
C ASP A 103 18.90 5.92 -11.62
N VAL A 104 18.56 6.46 -12.79
CA VAL A 104 19.49 7.21 -13.66
C VAL A 104 18.78 8.47 -14.13
N ARG A 105 19.25 9.64 -13.71
CA ARG A 105 18.64 10.94 -13.99
C ARG A 105 19.59 11.87 -14.73
N ARG A 106 19.03 12.77 -15.51
CA ARG A 106 19.79 13.89 -16.09
C ARG A 106 19.98 14.97 -15.03
N GLU A 107 21.15 14.96 -14.41
CA GLU A 107 21.52 15.95 -13.42
C GLU A 107 22.40 17.04 -14.06
N PRO A 108 22.16 18.33 -13.82
CA PRO A 108 23.00 19.39 -14.38
C PRO A 108 24.43 19.41 -13.80
N ARG A 109 24.60 18.91 -12.57
CA ARG A 109 25.88 18.82 -11.85
C ARG A 109 25.96 17.52 -11.05
N GLY A 110 27.14 16.90 -10.97
CA GLY A 110 27.37 15.67 -10.18
C GLY A 110 27.05 14.38 -10.96
N PRO A 111 27.14 13.21 -10.32
CA PRO A 111 26.82 11.92 -10.92
C PRO A 111 25.34 11.81 -11.31
N GLN A 112 25.07 11.08 -12.40
CA GLN A 112 23.72 10.85 -12.91
C GLN A 112 23.17 9.47 -12.56
N ILE A 113 24.00 8.59 -12.05
CA ILE A 113 23.68 7.20 -11.71
C ILE A 113 23.57 7.12 -10.19
N PHE A 114 22.41 6.67 -9.73
CA PHE A 114 22.09 6.53 -8.30
C PHE A 114 22.13 5.07 -7.92
N LEU A 115 22.93 4.77 -6.90
CA LEU A 115 23.13 3.43 -6.38
C LEU A 115 22.46 3.27 -5.03
N SER A 116 21.98 2.05 -4.76
CA SER A 116 21.41 1.65 -3.48
C SER A 116 21.97 0.30 -3.03
N ARG A 117 22.14 0.16 -1.70
CA ARG A 117 22.41 -1.10 -1.02
C ARG A 117 21.28 -1.47 -0.05
N THR A 118 20.34 -0.53 0.16
CA THR A 118 19.15 -0.73 1.01
C THR A 118 17.94 -1.26 0.23
N HIS A 119 17.88 -1.03 -1.07
CA HIS A 119 16.75 -1.39 -1.92
C HIS A 119 16.46 -2.90 -1.89
N PRO A 120 15.17 -3.33 -1.76
CA PRO A 120 14.79 -4.75 -1.73
C PRO A 120 15.27 -5.55 -2.94
N GLN A 121 15.20 -4.96 -4.13
CA GLN A 121 15.65 -5.60 -5.37
C GLN A 121 17.15 -5.87 -5.40
N PHE A 122 17.97 -5.16 -4.62
CA PHE A 122 19.38 -5.48 -4.47
C PHE A 122 19.58 -6.91 -3.96
N MET A 123 18.84 -7.28 -2.92
CA MET A 123 18.85 -8.64 -2.38
C MET A 123 18.35 -9.67 -3.39
N ALA A 124 17.22 -9.41 -4.06
CA ALA A 124 16.69 -10.33 -5.09
C ALA A 124 17.74 -10.60 -6.20
N LYS A 125 18.44 -9.56 -6.65
CA LYS A 125 19.50 -9.69 -7.68
C LYS A 125 20.76 -10.37 -7.15
N LEU A 126 21.10 -10.21 -5.86
CA LEU A 126 22.19 -10.97 -5.24
C LEU A 126 21.86 -12.47 -5.22
N PHE A 127 20.63 -12.84 -4.83
CA PHE A 127 20.20 -14.23 -4.92
C PHE A 127 20.24 -14.76 -6.35
N ALA A 128 19.82 -13.99 -7.33
CA ALA A 128 19.91 -14.40 -8.74
C ALA A 128 21.36 -14.63 -9.21
N GLN A 129 22.35 -13.99 -8.61
CA GLN A 129 23.78 -14.23 -8.92
C GLN A 129 24.34 -15.47 -8.20
N GLU A 130 23.88 -15.73 -6.97
CA GLU A 130 24.41 -16.83 -6.15
C GLU A 130 23.65 -18.16 -6.33
N VAL A 131 22.40 -18.11 -6.86
CA VAL A 131 21.49 -19.25 -7.01
C VAL A 131 21.23 -19.51 -8.49
N PRO A 132 21.86 -20.53 -9.09
CA PRO A 132 21.67 -20.85 -10.52
C PRO A 132 20.23 -21.10 -10.89
N GLU A 133 19.45 -21.74 -10.02
CA GLU A 133 18.04 -22.07 -10.23
C GLU A 133 17.17 -20.81 -10.36
N ILE A 134 17.56 -19.69 -9.74
CA ILE A 134 16.91 -18.39 -9.94
C ILE A 134 17.35 -17.77 -11.26
N TYR A 135 18.63 -17.87 -11.59
CA TYR A 135 19.15 -17.37 -12.86
C TYR A 135 18.50 -18.06 -14.07
N ASP A 136 18.32 -19.38 -13.97
CA ASP A 136 17.68 -20.21 -15.00
C ASP A 136 16.14 -20.06 -15.02
N GLY A 137 15.55 -19.32 -14.07
CA GLY A 137 14.11 -19.08 -13.98
C GLY A 137 13.29 -20.27 -13.48
N ILE A 138 13.92 -21.30 -12.91
CA ILE A 138 13.25 -22.44 -12.26
C ILE A 138 12.65 -21.98 -10.93
N VAL A 139 13.43 -21.24 -10.13
CA VAL A 139 12.97 -20.60 -8.89
C VAL A 139 12.75 -19.13 -9.14
N GLU A 140 11.65 -18.59 -8.64
CA GLU A 140 11.28 -17.19 -8.79
C GLU A 140 11.18 -16.52 -7.41
N VAL A 141 11.77 -15.34 -7.29
CA VAL A 141 11.60 -14.46 -6.12
C VAL A 141 10.34 -13.62 -6.32
N LYS A 142 9.32 -13.85 -5.51
CA LYS A 142 8.02 -13.15 -5.59
C LYS A 142 8.02 -11.83 -4.85
N ALA A 143 8.55 -11.81 -3.64
CA ALA A 143 8.58 -10.63 -2.80
C ALA A 143 9.82 -10.60 -1.92
N VAL A 144 10.22 -9.39 -1.53
CA VAL A 144 11.32 -9.15 -0.59
C VAL A 144 10.91 -8.03 0.36
N ALA A 145 10.92 -8.32 1.65
CA ALA A 145 10.78 -7.34 2.72
C ALA A 145 12.10 -7.20 3.47
N ARG A 146 12.52 -5.97 3.73
CA ARG A 146 13.86 -5.72 4.23
C ARG A 146 13.90 -4.64 5.30
N ASP A 147 14.64 -4.93 6.37
CA ASP A 147 15.11 -3.96 7.36
C ASP A 147 16.65 -3.92 7.21
N PRO A 148 17.18 -2.98 6.39
CA PRO A 148 18.55 -3.02 5.92
C PRO A 148 19.58 -3.13 7.05
N GLY A 149 20.51 -4.08 6.93
CA GLY A 149 21.56 -4.34 7.91
C GLY A 149 21.10 -5.04 9.20
N SER A 150 19.82 -5.43 9.30
CA SER A 150 19.25 -6.14 10.44
C SER A 150 18.68 -7.49 10.05
N ARG A 151 17.54 -7.49 9.37
CA ARG A 151 16.85 -8.73 8.95
C ARG A 151 16.06 -8.50 7.67
N ALA A 152 15.90 -9.54 6.89
CA ALA A 152 15.07 -9.54 5.70
C ALA A 152 14.31 -10.85 5.57
N LYS A 153 13.19 -10.79 4.83
CA LYS A 153 12.40 -11.94 4.42
C LYS A 153 12.30 -11.95 2.90
N ILE A 154 12.51 -13.12 2.30
CA ILE A 154 12.40 -13.32 0.86
C ILE A 154 11.43 -14.45 0.57
N ALA A 155 10.43 -14.18 -0.26
CA ALA A 155 9.44 -15.16 -0.68
C ALA A 155 9.83 -15.76 -2.04
N VAL A 156 9.93 -17.08 -2.08
CA VAL A 156 10.38 -17.82 -3.26
C VAL A 156 9.38 -18.92 -3.64
N ILE A 157 9.25 -19.14 -4.93
CA ILE A 157 8.44 -20.24 -5.48
C ILE A 157 9.23 -20.96 -6.56
N SER A 158 9.03 -22.28 -6.67
CA SER A 158 9.52 -23.04 -7.81
C SER A 158 8.43 -23.24 -8.86
N ARG A 159 8.80 -23.13 -10.12
CA ARG A 159 7.95 -23.51 -11.26
C ARG A 159 8.00 -25.00 -11.54
N ASP A 160 9.03 -25.69 -11.04
CA ASP A 160 9.19 -27.13 -11.11
C ASP A 160 8.93 -27.74 -9.74
N SER A 161 7.91 -28.58 -9.64
CA SER A 161 7.54 -29.26 -8.39
C SER A 161 8.62 -30.19 -7.82
N SER A 162 9.60 -30.59 -8.62
CA SER A 162 10.73 -31.43 -8.20
C SER A 162 11.83 -30.65 -7.47
N VAL A 163 11.80 -29.30 -7.56
CA VAL A 163 12.84 -28.43 -6.97
C VAL A 163 12.29 -27.72 -5.74
N ASP A 164 12.90 -27.96 -4.59
CA ASP A 164 12.61 -27.20 -3.38
C ASP A 164 13.20 -25.78 -3.50
N PRO A 165 12.36 -24.74 -3.56
CA PRO A 165 12.84 -23.37 -3.73
C PRO A 165 13.63 -22.85 -2.52
N VAL A 166 13.28 -23.28 -1.32
CA VAL A 166 13.97 -22.89 -0.08
C VAL A 166 15.34 -23.54 -0.02
N GLY A 167 15.42 -24.85 -0.26
CA GLY A 167 16.67 -25.59 -0.29
C GLY A 167 17.63 -25.10 -1.36
N ALA A 168 17.14 -24.74 -2.55
CA ALA A 168 17.93 -24.17 -3.64
C ALA A 168 18.58 -22.83 -3.23
N CYS A 169 17.84 -21.96 -2.57
CA CYS A 169 18.34 -20.66 -2.09
C CYS A 169 19.30 -20.79 -0.90
N VAL A 170 19.06 -21.73 0.00
CA VAL A 170 19.96 -21.99 1.14
C VAL A 170 21.29 -22.56 0.65
N GLY A 171 21.23 -23.54 -0.27
CA GLY A 171 22.38 -24.25 -0.78
C GLY A 171 23.01 -25.22 0.22
N MET A 172 24.07 -25.92 -0.22
CA MET A 172 24.73 -26.91 0.63
C MET A 172 25.27 -26.26 1.92
N ARG A 173 24.77 -26.71 3.07
CA ARG A 173 25.15 -26.20 4.40
C ARG A 173 24.99 -24.67 4.54
N GLY A 174 24.06 -24.08 3.80
CA GLY A 174 23.81 -22.65 3.85
C GLY A 174 24.82 -21.77 3.09
N SER A 175 25.66 -22.34 2.23
CA SER A 175 26.75 -21.62 1.56
C SER A 175 26.25 -20.46 0.69
N ARG A 176 25.15 -20.64 -0.02
CA ARG A 176 24.60 -19.60 -0.92
C ARG A 176 24.00 -18.44 -0.14
N VAL A 177 23.12 -18.74 0.82
CA VAL A 177 22.54 -17.69 1.67
C VAL A 177 23.62 -16.95 2.45
N GLN A 178 24.66 -17.68 2.94
CA GLN A 178 25.75 -17.06 3.68
C GLN A 178 26.58 -16.09 2.80
N ALA A 179 26.74 -16.37 1.51
CA ALA A 179 27.40 -15.46 0.58
C ALA A 179 26.63 -14.12 0.48
N VAL A 180 25.29 -14.19 0.37
CA VAL A 180 24.43 -12.99 0.37
C VAL A 180 24.47 -12.27 1.72
N VAL A 181 24.39 -13.00 2.83
CA VAL A 181 24.48 -12.45 4.21
C VAL A 181 25.79 -11.68 4.40
N ASN A 182 26.91 -12.24 3.92
CA ASN A 182 28.23 -11.60 4.02
C ASN A 182 28.31 -10.31 3.20
N GLU A 183 27.73 -10.31 1.98
CA GLU A 183 27.66 -9.10 1.14
C GLU A 183 26.81 -7.99 1.82
N LEU A 184 25.76 -8.37 2.54
CA LEU A 184 24.85 -7.47 3.25
C LEU A 184 25.28 -7.19 4.70
N GLN A 185 26.56 -7.35 5.03
CA GLN A 185 27.16 -7.04 6.33
C GLN A 185 26.51 -7.77 7.53
N GLY A 186 26.09 -9.02 7.32
CA GLY A 186 25.51 -9.86 8.36
C GLY A 186 24.00 -9.71 8.56
N GLU A 187 23.30 -9.12 7.59
CA GLU A 187 21.83 -9.07 7.59
C GLU A 187 21.25 -10.49 7.59
N LYS A 188 20.39 -10.79 8.57
CA LYS A 188 19.77 -12.12 8.69
C LYS A 188 18.70 -12.28 7.63
N ILE A 189 18.68 -13.39 6.90
CA ILE A 189 17.76 -13.63 5.81
C ILE A 189 16.90 -14.84 6.11
N ASP A 190 15.58 -14.65 6.14
CA ASP A 190 14.59 -15.72 6.23
C ASP A 190 14.06 -15.99 4.82
N ILE A 191 14.20 -17.24 4.36
CA ILE A 191 13.72 -17.69 3.06
C ILE A 191 12.39 -18.41 3.28
N ILE A 192 11.34 -17.93 2.63
CA ILE A 192 9.94 -18.29 2.87
C ILE A 192 9.35 -18.87 1.60
N PRO A 193 8.68 -20.03 1.64
CA PRO A 193 7.94 -20.54 0.50
C PRO A 193 6.73 -19.64 0.24
N TRP A 194 6.62 -19.13 -0.97
CA TRP A 194 5.47 -18.35 -1.40
C TRP A 194 4.30 -19.28 -1.74
N THR A 195 3.09 -18.90 -1.35
CA THR A 195 1.84 -19.58 -1.69
C THR A 195 0.83 -18.58 -2.23
N ALA A 196 -0.07 -19.05 -3.09
CA ALA A 196 -1.14 -18.20 -3.62
C ALA A 196 -2.24 -17.92 -2.59
N ASP A 197 -2.38 -18.81 -1.61
CA ASP A 197 -3.30 -18.62 -0.48
C ASP A 197 -2.70 -17.61 0.51
N PRO A 198 -3.36 -16.47 0.72
CA PRO A 198 -2.87 -15.41 1.60
C PRO A 198 -2.68 -15.86 3.05
N ALA A 199 -3.60 -16.68 3.58
CA ALA A 199 -3.53 -17.16 4.96
C ALA A 199 -2.28 -18.03 5.18
N ASN A 200 -2.05 -19.00 4.31
CA ASN A 200 -0.87 -19.84 4.36
C ASN A 200 0.42 -19.04 4.12
N PHE A 201 0.37 -18.01 3.27
CA PHE A 201 1.53 -17.17 3.04
C PHE A 201 1.90 -16.34 4.27
N VAL A 202 0.92 -15.80 5.01
CA VAL A 202 1.16 -15.08 6.28
C VAL A 202 1.71 -16.03 7.35
N VAL A 203 1.16 -17.24 7.47
CA VAL A 203 1.70 -18.27 8.39
C VAL A 203 3.17 -18.54 8.11
N ASN A 204 3.53 -18.77 6.85
CA ASN A 204 4.92 -18.97 6.45
C ASN A 204 5.79 -17.72 6.73
N ALA A 205 5.24 -16.53 6.50
CA ALA A 205 5.94 -15.26 6.69
C ALA A 205 6.23 -14.96 8.17
N LEU A 206 5.41 -15.44 9.10
CA LEU A 206 5.62 -15.27 10.54
C LEU A 206 6.62 -16.24 11.13
N ALA A 207 7.06 -17.25 10.36
CA ALA A 207 8.09 -18.18 10.84
C ALA A 207 9.28 -17.41 11.48
N PRO A 208 9.85 -17.94 12.58
CA PRO A 208 9.69 -19.27 13.18
C PRO A 208 8.56 -19.38 14.22
N ALA A 209 7.67 -18.39 14.37
CA ALA A 209 6.54 -18.48 15.28
C ALA A 209 5.49 -19.48 14.73
N GLU A 210 4.90 -20.24 15.63
CA GLU A 210 3.79 -21.14 15.32
C GLU A 210 2.47 -20.34 15.39
N VAL A 211 1.62 -20.53 14.38
CA VAL A 211 0.32 -19.87 14.28
C VAL A 211 -0.77 -20.93 14.51
N ALA A 212 -1.72 -20.63 15.39
CA ALA A 212 -2.83 -21.51 15.69
C ALA A 212 -3.99 -21.33 14.71
N LYS A 213 -4.34 -20.07 14.37
CA LYS A 213 -5.47 -19.71 13.51
C LYS A 213 -5.19 -18.39 12.80
N VAL A 214 -5.75 -18.23 11.59
CA VAL A 214 -5.76 -16.97 10.85
C VAL A 214 -7.20 -16.64 10.51
N VAL A 215 -7.61 -15.42 10.79
CA VAL A 215 -8.89 -14.84 10.39
C VAL A 215 -8.60 -13.77 9.34
N LEU A 216 -9.26 -13.88 8.20
CA LEU A 216 -9.03 -13.05 7.03
C LEU A 216 -10.18 -12.07 6.86
N ASP A 217 -9.86 -10.78 6.76
CA ASP A 217 -10.76 -9.71 6.39
C ASP A 217 -10.33 -9.15 5.03
N GLU A 218 -10.96 -9.64 3.96
CA GLU A 218 -10.61 -9.25 2.59
C GLU A 218 -10.97 -7.80 2.28
N ASP A 219 -12.07 -7.30 2.85
CA ASP A 219 -12.58 -5.96 2.59
C ASP A 219 -11.62 -4.89 3.12
N ARG A 220 -11.00 -5.15 4.25
CA ARG A 220 -10.03 -4.25 4.90
C ARG A 220 -8.58 -4.59 4.62
N GLN A 221 -8.30 -5.66 3.87
CA GLN A 221 -6.97 -6.21 3.67
C GLN A 221 -6.21 -6.43 4.98
N ARG A 222 -6.90 -6.92 6.00
CA ARG A 222 -6.40 -7.15 7.34
C ARG A 222 -6.50 -8.63 7.71
N MET A 223 -5.50 -9.11 8.44
CA MET A 223 -5.49 -10.47 8.97
C MET A 223 -5.27 -10.44 10.47
N GLU A 224 -6.12 -11.12 11.19
CA GLU A 224 -5.90 -11.41 12.59
C GLU A 224 -5.28 -12.80 12.73
N VAL A 225 -4.12 -12.84 13.35
CA VAL A 225 -3.32 -14.06 13.50
C VAL A 225 -3.27 -14.44 14.96
N VAL A 226 -3.90 -15.57 15.29
CA VAL A 226 -3.93 -16.11 16.64
C VAL A 226 -2.72 -16.99 16.86
N VAL A 227 -1.97 -16.69 17.89
CA VAL A 227 -0.77 -17.44 18.28
C VAL A 227 -0.87 -17.94 19.72
N PRO A 228 -0.23 -19.09 20.06
CA PRO A 228 -0.09 -19.49 21.44
C PRO A 228 0.64 -18.42 22.26
N ASP A 229 0.25 -18.22 23.53
CA ASP A 229 0.80 -17.15 24.38
C ASP A 229 2.33 -17.18 24.45
N GLN A 230 2.92 -18.37 24.42
CA GLN A 230 4.38 -18.55 24.45
C GLN A 230 5.07 -18.09 23.18
N GLN A 231 4.34 -18.00 22.07
CA GLN A 231 4.85 -17.62 20.74
C GLN A 231 4.66 -16.12 20.43
N LEU A 232 3.87 -15.39 21.22
CA LEU A 232 3.56 -13.97 20.99
C LEU A 232 4.82 -13.13 20.78
N SER A 233 5.78 -13.23 21.70
CA SER A 233 7.02 -12.45 21.59
C SER A 233 7.85 -12.80 20.36
N LEU A 234 7.76 -14.04 19.88
CA LEU A 234 8.46 -14.52 18.69
C LEU A 234 7.75 -14.07 17.42
N ALA A 235 6.43 -14.11 17.40
CA ALA A 235 5.59 -13.67 16.30
C ALA A 235 5.72 -12.16 16.05
N ILE A 236 5.64 -11.35 17.10
CA ILE A 236 5.86 -9.90 17.01
C ILE A 236 7.33 -9.61 16.68
N GLY A 237 8.25 -10.33 17.31
CA GLY A 237 9.67 -10.10 17.18
C GLY A 237 10.15 -8.83 17.90
N ARG A 238 11.47 -8.62 17.87
CA ARG A 238 12.10 -7.48 18.55
C ARG A 238 11.61 -6.16 17.94
N ARG A 239 10.93 -5.32 18.74
CA ARG A 239 10.33 -4.03 18.30
C ARG A 239 9.37 -4.17 17.12
N GLY A 240 8.61 -5.25 17.06
CA GLY A 240 7.68 -5.51 15.96
C GLY A 240 8.34 -5.85 14.62
N GLN A 241 9.62 -6.20 14.61
CA GLN A 241 10.36 -6.43 13.36
C GLN A 241 9.81 -7.61 12.56
N ASN A 242 9.42 -8.72 13.23
CA ASN A 242 8.96 -9.89 12.51
C ASN A 242 7.59 -9.67 11.84
N VAL A 243 6.62 -9.12 12.59
CA VAL A 243 5.30 -8.80 12.06
C VAL A 243 5.38 -7.73 10.96
N ARG A 244 6.17 -6.66 11.16
CA ARG A 244 6.34 -5.61 10.14
C ARG A 244 6.93 -6.14 8.84
N LEU A 245 7.95 -7.01 8.91
CA LEU A 245 8.52 -7.64 7.73
C LEU A 245 7.54 -8.62 7.07
N ALA A 246 6.73 -9.35 7.85
CA ALA A 246 5.68 -10.22 7.32
C ALA A 246 4.60 -9.40 6.59
N SER A 247 4.13 -8.32 7.20
CA SER A 247 3.17 -7.39 6.59
C SER A 247 3.69 -6.79 5.28
N GLN A 248 4.94 -6.29 5.27
CA GLN A 248 5.57 -5.77 4.05
C GLN A 248 5.75 -6.83 2.95
N LEU A 249 6.02 -8.09 3.34
CA LEU A 249 6.23 -9.19 2.41
C LEU A 249 4.94 -9.63 1.75
N THR A 250 3.85 -9.70 2.51
CA THR A 250 2.56 -10.23 2.10
C THR A 250 1.64 -9.16 1.54
N GLY A 251 1.84 -7.90 1.93
CA GLY A 251 0.99 -6.76 1.58
C GLY A 251 -0.29 -6.66 2.43
N TRP A 252 -0.44 -7.49 3.47
CA TRP A 252 -1.56 -7.50 4.40
C TRP A 252 -1.20 -6.80 5.71
N ASP A 253 -2.18 -6.12 6.29
CA ASP A 253 -2.05 -5.63 7.66
C ASP A 253 -2.27 -6.80 8.63
N ILE A 254 -1.28 -7.06 9.47
CA ILE A 254 -1.26 -8.26 10.32
C ILE A 254 -1.35 -7.85 11.79
N ASP A 255 -2.45 -8.25 12.44
CA ASP A 255 -2.63 -8.16 13.87
C ASP A 255 -2.35 -9.50 14.54
N ILE A 256 -1.55 -9.47 15.58
CA ILE A 256 -1.22 -10.67 16.33
C ILE A 256 -1.92 -10.61 17.68
N VAL A 257 -2.73 -11.62 17.93
CA VAL A 257 -3.45 -11.81 19.21
C VAL A 257 -3.09 -13.18 19.82
N THR A 258 -3.22 -13.29 21.11
CA THR A 258 -3.03 -14.57 21.80
C THR A 258 -4.32 -15.40 21.74
N GLU A 259 -4.19 -16.73 21.92
CA GLU A 259 -5.36 -17.61 22.07
C GLU A 259 -6.25 -17.19 23.25
N GLN A 260 -5.62 -16.67 24.32
CA GLN A 260 -6.36 -16.17 25.47
C GLN A 260 -7.14 -14.89 25.12
N GLU A 261 -6.50 -13.89 24.50
CA GLU A 261 -7.16 -12.65 24.09
C GLU A 261 -8.30 -12.91 23.10
N GLU A 262 -8.08 -13.79 22.12
CA GLU A 262 -9.12 -14.18 21.15
C GLU A 262 -10.30 -14.90 21.85
N SER A 263 -10.02 -15.76 22.84
CA SER A 263 -11.05 -16.43 23.63
C SER A 263 -11.82 -15.45 24.50
N GLU A 264 -11.14 -14.52 25.16
CA GLU A 264 -11.78 -13.46 25.96
C GLU A 264 -12.63 -12.53 25.08
N HIS A 265 -12.13 -12.16 23.91
CA HIS A 265 -12.88 -11.34 22.95
C HIS A 265 -14.15 -12.05 22.45
N ARG A 266 -14.03 -13.32 22.05
CA ARG A 266 -15.17 -14.16 21.65
C ARG A 266 -16.18 -14.30 22.78
N GLN A 267 -15.72 -14.52 24.00
CA GLN A 267 -16.61 -14.63 25.14
C GLN A 267 -17.33 -13.30 25.42
N ALA A 268 -16.60 -12.18 25.35
CA ALA A 268 -17.19 -10.85 25.53
C ALA A 268 -18.22 -10.52 24.44
N GLU A 269 -17.93 -10.88 23.18
CA GLU A 269 -18.89 -10.72 22.08
C GLU A 269 -20.13 -11.61 22.27
N PHE A 270 -19.92 -12.87 22.66
CA PHE A 270 -21.02 -13.78 22.95
C PHE A 270 -21.89 -13.26 24.09
N GLU A 271 -21.31 -12.79 25.18
CA GLU A 271 -22.05 -12.17 26.29
C GLU A 271 -22.80 -10.91 25.86
N LYS A 272 -22.17 -10.08 25.01
CA LYS A 272 -22.80 -8.87 24.46
C LYS A 272 -24.00 -9.21 23.58
N ARG A 273 -23.87 -10.20 22.69
CA ARG A 273 -24.98 -10.67 21.85
C ARG A 273 -26.09 -11.31 22.69
N THR A 274 -25.74 -12.14 23.67
CA THR A 274 -26.68 -12.73 24.58
C THR A 274 -27.51 -11.66 25.33
N LYS A 275 -26.83 -10.64 25.89
CA LYS A 275 -27.48 -9.52 26.55
C LYS A 275 -28.40 -8.74 25.62
N LEU A 276 -27.96 -8.49 24.39
CA LEU A 276 -28.78 -7.83 23.37
C LEU A 276 -30.07 -8.59 23.12
N PHE A 277 -30.02 -9.92 22.94
CA PHE A 277 -31.23 -10.72 22.73
C PHE A 277 -32.11 -10.79 23.96
N ILE A 278 -31.56 -10.87 25.19
CA ILE A 278 -32.34 -10.85 26.42
C ILE A 278 -33.11 -9.51 26.54
N GLU A 279 -32.44 -8.40 26.33
CA GLU A 279 -33.03 -7.06 26.45
C GLU A 279 -34.03 -6.77 25.31
N ALA A 280 -33.66 -7.08 24.07
CA ALA A 280 -34.50 -6.78 22.90
C ALA A 280 -35.75 -7.67 22.81
N LEU A 281 -35.60 -8.95 23.07
CA LEU A 281 -36.69 -9.92 22.90
C LEU A 281 -37.43 -10.21 24.20
N ASN A 282 -36.94 -9.70 25.33
CA ASN A 282 -37.46 -9.99 26.67
C ASN A 282 -37.62 -11.49 26.93
N VAL A 283 -36.52 -12.23 26.67
CA VAL A 283 -36.38 -13.68 26.84
C VAL A 283 -35.47 -14.02 28.00
N ASP A 284 -35.49 -15.25 28.44
CA ASP A 284 -34.58 -15.75 29.46
C ASP A 284 -33.14 -15.91 28.89
N GLU A 285 -32.18 -16.05 29.79
CA GLU A 285 -30.76 -16.18 29.46
C GLU A 285 -30.48 -17.40 28.56
N MET A 286 -31.22 -18.50 28.76
CA MET A 286 -31.03 -19.73 27.97
C MET A 286 -31.39 -19.51 26.50
N VAL A 287 -32.49 -18.84 26.23
CA VAL A 287 -32.91 -18.51 24.84
C VAL A 287 -31.99 -17.51 24.21
N GLY A 288 -31.51 -16.48 24.94
CA GLY A 288 -30.51 -15.53 24.45
C GLY A 288 -29.19 -16.20 24.10
N GLN A 289 -28.69 -17.11 24.94
CA GLN A 289 -27.48 -17.89 24.69
C GLN A 289 -27.66 -18.82 23.49
N LEU A 290 -28.82 -19.44 23.32
CA LEU A 290 -29.09 -20.33 22.21
C LEU A 290 -29.09 -19.58 20.88
N LEU A 291 -29.74 -18.44 20.79
CA LEU A 291 -29.71 -17.58 19.60
C LEU A 291 -28.29 -17.12 19.26
N ALA A 292 -27.52 -16.71 20.25
CA ALA A 292 -26.11 -16.31 20.04
C ALA A 292 -25.23 -17.48 19.61
N SER A 293 -25.49 -18.73 20.08
CA SER A 293 -24.74 -19.93 19.71
C SER A 293 -25.05 -20.43 18.30
N GLU A 294 -26.26 -20.21 17.82
CA GLU A 294 -26.68 -20.56 16.44
C GLU A 294 -26.20 -19.57 15.40
N GLY A 295 -25.51 -18.51 15.82
CA GLY A 295 -24.81 -17.61 14.92
C GLY A 295 -25.57 -16.33 14.60
N PHE A 296 -26.71 -16.06 15.21
CA PHE A 296 -27.39 -14.77 15.07
C PHE A 296 -26.55 -13.65 15.69
N ASN A 297 -26.29 -12.61 14.91
CA ASN A 297 -25.46 -11.49 15.34
C ASN A 297 -26.27 -10.26 15.75
N SER A 298 -27.49 -10.13 15.21
CA SER A 298 -28.34 -8.95 15.45
C SER A 298 -29.81 -9.32 15.52
N VAL A 299 -30.61 -8.38 16.06
CA VAL A 299 -32.07 -8.53 16.16
C VAL A 299 -32.73 -8.38 14.77
N GLU A 300 -32.11 -7.56 13.91
CA GLU A 300 -32.53 -7.35 12.53
C GLU A 300 -32.48 -8.66 11.73
N GLU A 301 -31.36 -9.41 11.88
CA GLU A 301 -31.19 -10.71 11.22
C GLU A 301 -32.29 -11.69 11.62
N LEU A 302 -32.60 -11.77 12.92
CA LEU A 302 -33.65 -12.63 13.44
C LEU A 302 -35.05 -12.22 12.92
N ALA A 303 -35.28 -10.92 12.70
CA ALA A 303 -36.57 -10.40 12.22
C ALA A 303 -36.85 -10.74 10.75
N VAL A 304 -35.81 -10.97 9.94
CA VAL A 304 -35.88 -11.14 8.47
C VAL A 304 -35.69 -12.60 8.04
N VAL A 305 -34.99 -13.41 8.81
CA VAL A 305 -34.71 -14.83 8.53
C VAL A 305 -36.01 -15.66 8.39
N ASP A 306 -35.97 -16.74 7.61
CA ASP A 306 -37.14 -17.64 7.45
C ASP A 306 -37.53 -18.29 8.78
N GLU A 307 -38.85 -18.27 9.12
CA GLU A 307 -39.42 -18.87 10.33
C GLU A 307 -38.99 -20.33 10.53
N LYS A 308 -38.78 -21.07 9.42
CA LYS A 308 -38.36 -22.47 9.45
C LYS A 308 -36.92 -22.64 9.92
N GLU A 309 -36.09 -21.69 9.66
CA GLU A 309 -34.68 -21.69 10.08
C GLU A 309 -34.58 -21.47 11.60
N VAL A 310 -35.35 -20.56 12.13
CA VAL A 310 -35.46 -20.33 13.58
C VAL A 310 -36.12 -21.52 14.28
N ALA A 311 -37.19 -22.11 13.70
CA ALA A 311 -37.84 -23.31 14.23
C ALA A 311 -36.97 -24.57 14.14
N GLY A 312 -35.94 -24.57 13.30
CA GLY A 312 -34.94 -25.66 13.18
C GLY A 312 -33.94 -25.74 14.33
N ILE A 313 -33.86 -24.71 15.16
CA ILE A 313 -32.98 -24.63 16.31
C ILE A 313 -33.43 -25.64 17.38
N GLU A 314 -32.51 -26.40 17.94
CA GLU A 314 -32.82 -27.39 18.95
C GLU A 314 -33.45 -26.74 20.18
N GLY A 315 -34.72 -27.08 20.47
CA GLY A 315 -35.50 -26.51 21.58
C GLY A 315 -36.50 -25.44 21.18
N PHE A 316 -36.60 -25.05 19.90
CA PHE A 316 -37.60 -24.15 19.39
C PHE A 316 -38.66 -24.92 18.59
N ASP A 317 -39.90 -24.41 18.60
CA ASP A 317 -40.99 -24.84 17.74
C ASP A 317 -41.42 -23.67 16.83
N GLU A 318 -42.32 -23.94 15.89
CA GLU A 318 -42.83 -22.93 14.95
C GLU A 318 -43.54 -21.77 15.67
N ASP A 319 -44.21 -22.06 16.81
CA ASP A 319 -44.89 -21.03 17.57
C ASP A 319 -43.90 -20.13 18.32
N THR A 320 -42.86 -20.71 18.91
CA THR A 320 -41.74 -19.97 19.54
C THR A 320 -40.98 -19.12 18.52
N ALA A 321 -40.67 -19.69 17.36
CA ALA A 321 -40.00 -18.96 16.28
C ALA A 321 -40.78 -17.72 15.84
N ARG A 322 -42.09 -17.88 15.64
CA ARG A 322 -43.01 -16.79 15.27
C ARG A 322 -43.10 -15.71 16.34
N GLU A 323 -43.13 -16.13 17.61
CA GLU A 323 -43.17 -15.19 18.73
C GLU A 323 -41.87 -14.40 18.85
N LEU A 324 -40.71 -15.05 18.72
CA LEU A 324 -39.42 -14.38 18.74
C LEU A 324 -39.26 -13.37 17.61
N GLN A 325 -39.66 -13.75 16.39
CA GLN A 325 -39.64 -12.82 15.25
C GLN A 325 -40.62 -11.64 15.42
N THR A 326 -41.79 -11.88 16.04
CA THR A 326 -42.74 -10.80 16.32
C THR A 326 -42.14 -9.83 17.33
N ARG A 327 -41.53 -10.33 18.41
CA ARG A 327 -40.87 -9.50 19.41
C ARG A 327 -39.65 -8.73 18.81
N ALA A 328 -38.91 -9.37 17.92
CA ALA A 328 -37.80 -8.71 17.20
C ALA A 328 -38.31 -7.52 16.36
N ARG A 329 -39.40 -7.71 15.61
CA ARG A 329 -40.02 -6.65 14.81
C ARG A 329 -40.58 -5.54 15.68
N ASP A 330 -41.24 -5.89 16.78
CA ASP A 330 -41.79 -4.92 17.74
C ASP A 330 -40.70 -4.09 18.39
N TYR A 331 -39.58 -4.70 18.77
CA TYR A 331 -38.40 -4.01 19.32
C TYR A 331 -37.78 -3.04 18.30
N LEU A 332 -37.56 -3.49 17.07
CA LEU A 332 -37.03 -2.65 16.00
C LEU A 332 -37.99 -1.48 15.69
N GLY A 333 -39.32 -1.74 15.69
CA GLY A 333 -40.32 -0.69 15.50
C GLY A 333 -40.34 0.32 16.65
N GLN A 334 -40.15 -0.12 17.90
CA GLN A 334 -40.03 0.78 19.06
C GLN A 334 -38.72 1.61 18.96
N GLN A 335 -37.62 0.98 18.64
CA GLN A 335 -36.32 1.66 18.49
C GLN A 335 -36.38 2.71 17.36
N GLU A 336 -36.99 2.36 16.21
CA GLU A 336 -37.19 3.31 15.13
C GLU A 336 -38.10 4.49 15.54
N ALA A 337 -39.15 4.21 16.29
CA ALA A 337 -40.04 5.27 16.80
C ALA A 337 -39.33 6.18 17.82
N GLU A 338 -38.48 5.64 18.68
CA GLU A 338 -37.68 6.44 19.62
C GLU A 338 -36.63 7.30 18.86
N LEU A 339 -35.98 6.75 17.85
CA LEU A 339 -35.04 7.49 16.99
C LEU A 339 -35.78 8.59 16.23
N ASP A 340 -37.01 8.33 15.72
CA ASP A 340 -37.80 9.32 14.99
C ASP A 340 -38.32 10.43 15.94
N ALA A 341 -38.64 10.09 17.18
CA ALA A 341 -38.98 11.06 18.24
C ALA A 341 -37.77 11.97 18.55
N LYS A 342 -36.60 11.40 18.75
CA LYS A 342 -35.36 12.16 18.97
C LYS A 342 -35.03 13.06 17.77
N ARG A 343 -35.15 12.53 16.55
CA ARG A 343 -34.96 13.30 15.32
C ARG A 343 -35.90 14.53 15.30
N THR A 344 -37.17 14.33 15.64
CA THR A 344 -38.14 15.40 15.67
C THR A 344 -37.82 16.43 16.76
N GLU A 345 -37.34 15.98 17.94
CA GLU A 345 -36.93 16.86 19.05
C GLU A 345 -35.70 17.71 18.62
N LEU A 346 -34.75 17.14 17.89
CA LEU A 346 -33.60 17.85 17.35
C LEU A 346 -33.97 18.81 16.21
N GLY A 347 -35.17 18.71 15.66
CA GLY A 347 -35.65 19.54 14.57
C GLY A 347 -35.05 19.21 13.23
N VAL A 348 -34.74 17.94 12.99
CA VAL A 348 -34.21 17.44 11.70
C VAL A 348 -35.39 17.23 10.75
N GLU A 349 -35.33 17.79 9.56
CA GLU A 349 -36.38 17.73 8.56
C GLU A 349 -36.59 16.33 7.96
N ASP A 350 -37.86 15.98 7.69
CA ASP A 350 -38.21 14.72 7.02
C ASP A 350 -37.60 14.58 5.63
N ALA A 351 -37.29 15.68 4.99
CA ALA A 351 -36.68 15.72 3.67
C ALA A 351 -35.32 14.96 3.61
N LEU A 352 -34.58 14.87 4.72
CA LEU A 352 -33.37 14.08 4.80
C LEU A 352 -33.56 12.57 4.59
N LYS A 353 -34.78 12.03 4.91
CA LYS A 353 -35.16 10.63 4.61
C LYS A 353 -35.17 10.32 3.10
N GLU A 354 -35.37 11.34 2.28
CA GLU A 354 -35.36 11.18 0.81
C GLU A 354 -33.99 11.01 0.20
N VAL A 355 -32.92 11.26 0.96
CA VAL A 355 -31.56 11.03 0.52
C VAL A 355 -31.24 9.54 0.60
N PRO A 356 -30.95 8.87 -0.53
CA PRO A 356 -30.64 7.43 -0.53
C PRO A 356 -29.45 7.12 0.38
N GLY A 357 -29.61 6.10 1.23
CA GLY A 357 -28.58 5.66 2.18
C GLY A 357 -28.63 6.34 3.55
N VAL A 358 -29.45 7.35 3.76
CA VAL A 358 -29.62 7.99 5.07
C VAL A 358 -30.64 7.22 5.91
N THR A 359 -30.20 6.69 7.05
CA THR A 359 -31.08 6.01 8.04
C THR A 359 -31.57 6.99 9.11
N THR A 360 -32.65 6.62 9.83
CA THR A 360 -33.17 7.44 10.93
C THR A 360 -32.13 7.65 12.03
N ALA A 361 -31.30 6.64 12.32
CA ALA A 361 -30.19 6.75 13.26
C ALA A 361 -29.11 7.74 12.81
N MET A 362 -28.77 7.74 11.52
CA MET A 362 -27.85 8.74 10.94
C MET A 362 -28.42 10.14 11.04
N MET A 363 -29.74 10.32 10.83
CA MET A 363 -30.41 11.62 10.97
C MET A 363 -30.30 12.17 12.38
N VAL A 364 -30.41 11.32 13.40
CA VAL A 364 -30.19 11.72 14.80
C VAL A 364 -28.76 12.17 15.03
N ALA A 365 -27.79 11.39 14.57
CA ALA A 365 -26.35 11.75 14.70
C ALA A 365 -26.02 13.06 13.97
N LEU A 366 -26.57 13.27 12.77
CA LEU A 366 -26.45 14.52 12.02
C LEU A 366 -27.10 15.69 12.78
N GLY A 367 -28.31 15.48 13.32
CA GLY A 367 -29.05 16.48 14.09
C GLY A 367 -28.34 16.92 15.38
N GLU A 368 -27.72 16.00 16.10
CA GLU A 368 -26.89 16.28 17.29
C GLU A 368 -25.69 17.17 16.95
N ASN A 369 -25.15 17.07 15.73
CA ASN A 369 -24.06 17.90 15.23
C ASN A 369 -24.54 19.15 14.46
N GLY A 370 -25.85 19.45 14.49
CA GLY A 370 -26.40 20.68 13.93
C GLY A 370 -26.76 20.62 12.45
N ILE A 371 -26.62 19.45 11.80
CA ILE A 371 -27.01 19.21 10.39
C ILE A 371 -28.48 18.78 10.42
N LYS A 372 -29.40 19.68 9.99
CA LYS A 372 -30.82 19.48 10.12
C LYS A 372 -31.58 19.45 8.81
N THR A 373 -31.02 20.02 7.79
CA THR A 373 -31.62 20.13 6.45
C THR A 373 -30.77 19.42 5.39
N ILE A 374 -31.39 19.18 4.22
CA ILE A 374 -30.65 18.64 3.07
C ILE A 374 -29.52 19.61 2.65
N GLU A 375 -29.76 20.92 2.78
CA GLU A 375 -28.76 21.94 2.41
C GLU A 375 -27.56 21.91 3.37
N ASP A 376 -27.78 21.66 4.66
CA ASP A 376 -26.70 21.48 5.64
C ASP A 376 -25.84 20.27 5.28
N LEU A 377 -26.45 19.12 4.97
CA LEU A 377 -25.75 17.90 4.57
C LEU A 377 -25.02 18.10 3.23
N ALA A 378 -25.64 18.78 2.27
CA ALA A 378 -25.00 19.11 0.99
C ALA A 378 -23.77 20.04 1.14
N GLY A 379 -23.74 20.84 2.20
CA GLY A 379 -22.64 21.73 2.55
C GLY A 379 -21.47 21.06 3.27
N CYS A 380 -21.62 19.83 3.76
CA CYS A 380 -20.59 19.10 4.47
C CYS A 380 -19.44 18.70 3.54
N ALA A 381 -18.24 18.57 4.12
CA ALA A 381 -17.13 17.87 3.50
C ALA A 381 -17.15 16.38 3.86
N THR A 382 -16.56 15.53 3.04
CA THR A 382 -16.45 14.09 3.29
C THR A 382 -15.76 13.81 4.64
N ASP A 383 -14.75 14.62 4.97
CA ASP A 383 -13.99 14.50 6.21
C ASP A 383 -14.83 14.85 7.45
N ASP A 384 -15.88 15.66 7.33
CA ASP A 384 -16.82 15.96 8.44
C ASP A 384 -17.68 14.73 8.81
N LEU A 385 -18.08 13.94 7.83
CA LEU A 385 -18.91 12.75 8.02
C LEU A 385 -18.05 11.51 8.39
N PHE A 386 -16.97 11.27 7.66
CA PHE A 386 -16.12 10.08 7.78
C PHE A 386 -15.01 10.24 8.83
N GLY A 387 -14.58 11.50 9.08
CA GLY A 387 -13.41 11.80 9.90
C GLY A 387 -12.12 11.89 9.09
N TRP A 388 -11.06 12.35 9.75
CA TRP A 388 -9.76 12.54 9.13
C TRP A 388 -8.63 12.19 10.08
N SER A 389 -7.45 11.94 9.52
CA SER A 389 -6.27 11.61 10.30
C SER A 389 -5.15 12.61 10.02
N GLU A 390 -4.57 13.18 11.08
CA GLU A 390 -3.41 14.07 11.01
C GLU A 390 -2.15 13.32 11.46
N ARG A 391 -1.10 13.39 10.68
CA ARG A 391 0.20 12.86 11.06
C ARG A 391 1.12 14.01 11.47
N LYS A 392 1.37 14.13 12.79
CA LYS A 392 2.25 15.14 13.35
C LYS A 392 3.31 14.48 14.23
N ASP A 393 4.58 14.83 14.01
CA ASP A 393 5.73 14.32 14.77
C ASP A 393 5.89 12.78 14.82
N GLY A 394 5.34 12.08 13.82
CA GLY A 394 5.41 10.61 13.73
C GLY A 394 4.25 9.88 14.40
N GLU A 395 3.37 10.58 15.08
CA GLU A 395 2.11 10.05 15.62
C GLU A 395 0.95 10.38 14.68
N THR A 396 0.08 9.40 14.45
CA THR A 396 -1.16 9.58 13.66
C THR A 396 -2.32 9.74 14.64
N THR A 397 -2.93 10.91 14.66
CA THR A 397 -4.13 11.19 15.45
C THR A 397 -5.35 11.12 14.52
N ARG A 398 -6.31 10.25 14.82
CA ARG A 398 -7.58 10.15 14.11
C ARG A 398 -8.60 11.06 14.79
N TYR A 399 -9.27 11.88 14.01
CA TYR A 399 -10.41 12.68 14.41
C TYR A 399 -11.68 12.00 13.85
N PRO A 400 -12.58 11.49 14.73
CA PRO A 400 -13.77 10.79 14.27
C PRO A 400 -14.70 11.76 13.54
N GLY A 401 -15.34 11.27 12.49
CA GLY A 401 -16.42 12.00 11.81
C GLY A 401 -17.76 11.83 12.51
N ILE A 402 -18.78 12.55 12.03
CA ILE A 402 -20.14 12.53 12.60
C ILE A 402 -20.77 11.14 12.45
N LEU A 403 -20.46 10.43 11.37
CA LEU A 403 -21.00 9.11 11.04
C LEU A 403 -19.97 7.97 11.24
N ASP A 404 -18.91 8.18 12.01
CA ASP A 404 -17.84 7.20 12.25
C ASP A 404 -18.35 5.87 12.88
N GLY A 405 -19.52 5.91 13.57
CA GLY A 405 -20.16 4.73 14.17
C GLY A 405 -21.06 3.90 13.24
N PHE A 406 -21.21 4.28 11.98
CA PHE A 406 -22.16 3.64 11.04
C PHE A 406 -21.49 2.76 9.98
N GLU A 407 -20.24 2.36 10.17
CA GLU A 407 -19.45 1.50 9.25
C GLU A 407 -19.45 1.96 7.77
N LEU A 408 -19.59 3.26 7.54
CA LEU A 408 -19.55 3.86 6.22
C LEU A 408 -18.11 3.92 5.71
N SER A 409 -17.93 3.60 4.43
CA SER A 409 -16.68 3.90 3.74
C SER A 409 -16.58 5.41 3.40
N ARG A 410 -15.38 5.86 3.05
CA ARG A 410 -15.21 7.24 2.58
C ARG A 410 -16.02 7.53 1.31
N ASP A 411 -16.11 6.54 0.43
CA ASP A 411 -16.85 6.63 -0.82
C ASP A 411 -18.36 6.71 -0.56
N ASP A 412 -18.86 5.98 0.45
CA ASP A 412 -20.27 6.07 0.86
C ASP A 412 -20.61 7.44 1.45
N ALA A 413 -19.73 8.00 2.29
CA ALA A 413 -19.89 9.35 2.83
C ALA A 413 -19.89 10.41 1.71
N GLU A 414 -19.02 10.27 0.71
CA GLU A 414 -19.02 11.13 -0.47
C GLU A 414 -20.31 10.97 -1.29
N ALA A 415 -20.77 9.74 -1.50
CA ALA A 415 -22.02 9.46 -2.21
C ALA A 415 -23.24 10.09 -1.49
N LEU A 416 -23.31 10.01 -0.17
CA LEU A 416 -24.37 10.65 0.63
C LEU A 416 -24.39 12.17 0.42
N ILE A 417 -23.22 12.83 0.47
CA ILE A 417 -23.12 14.28 0.23
C ILE A 417 -23.53 14.64 -1.21
N MET A 418 -23.09 13.84 -2.18
CA MET A 418 -23.44 14.09 -3.58
C MET A 418 -24.93 13.90 -3.83
N GLN A 419 -25.56 12.89 -3.24
CA GLN A 419 -27.01 12.70 -3.30
C GLN A 419 -27.77 13.86 -2.64
N ALA A 420 -27.27 14.35 -1.50
CA ALA A 420 -27.85 15.53 -0.84
C ALA A 420 -27.74 16.78 -1.73
N ARG A 421 -26.61 16.99 -2.43
CA ARG A 421 -26.41 18.11 -3.39
C ARG A 421 -27.36 18.03 -4.58
N VAL A 422 -27.63 16.82 -5.08
CA VAL A 422 -28.64 16.63 -6.14
C VAL A 422 -30.04 16.99 -5.65
N LYS A 423 -30.41 16.49 -4.45
CA LYS A 423 -31.71 16.79 -3.85
C LYS A 423 -31.87 18.26 -3.48
N ALA A 424 -30.81 18.93 -3.04
CA ALA A 424 -30.77 20.39 -2.83
C ALA A 424 -30.79 21.21 -4.13
N GLY A 425 -30.64 20.55 -5.30
CA GLY A 425 -30.63 21.21 -6.59
C GLY A 425 -29.32 21.94 -6.92
N TRP A 426 -28.24 21.65 -6.21
CA TRP A 426 -26.92 22.25 -6.45
C TRP A 426 -26.19 21.61 -7.64
N ILE A 427 -26.47 20.34 -7.90
CA ILE A 427 -25.84 19.52 -8.96
C ILE A 427 -26.97 18.78 -9.69
N LYS A 428 -26.81 18.52 -10.98
CA LYS A 428 -27.74 17.69 -11.74
C LYS A 428 -27.38 16.22 -11.61
N GLU A 429 -28.38 15.35 -11.66
CA GLU A 429 -28.20 13.89 -11.61
C GLU A 429 -27.29 13.35 -12.73
N GLU A 430 -27.24 14.05 -13.85
CA GLU A 430 -26.36 13.76 -14.98
C GLU A 430 -24.87 13.95 -14.66
N ASP A 431 -24.53 14.79 -13.67
CA ASP A 431 -23.17 15.09 -13.25
C ASP A 431 -22.60 14.03 -12.25
N LEU A 432 -23.43 13.11 -11.78
CA LEU A 432 -23.02 11.97 -10.93
C LEU A 432 -22.50 10.79 -11.73
N ALA A 433 -22.75 10.71 -13.02
CA ALA A 433 -22.20 9.67 -13.86
C ALA A 433 -20.66 9.82 -13.95
N PRO A 434 -19.88 8.75 -13.77
CA PRO A 434 -18.45 8.80 -14.02
C PRO A 434 -18.22 9.27 -15.47
N PRO A 435 -17.19 10.12 -15.74
CA PRO A 435 -16.93 10.58 -17.09
C PRO A 435 -16.79 9.36 -18.01
N PRO A 436 -17.38 9.37 -19.23
CA PRO A 436 -17.23 8.27 -20.17
C PRO A 436 -15.73 8.04 -20.36
N ALA A 437 -15.30 6.79 -20.19
CA ALA A 437 -13.92 6.41 -20.43
C ALA A 437 -13.53 6.92 -21.81
N GLU A 438 -12.61 7.89 -21.87
CA GLU A 438 -12.02 8.35 -23.12
C GLU A 438 -11.47 7.11 -23.83
N GLU A 439 -12.06 6.78 -24.96
CA GLU A 439 -11.53 5.76 -25.86
C GLU A 439 -10.07 6.16 -26.13
N ALA A 440 -9.14 5.35 -25.67
CA ALA A 440 -7.74 5.48 -26.02
C ALA A 440 -7.65 5.38 -27.55
N GLU A 441 -7.48 6.53 -28.21
CA GLU A 441 -7.13 6.59 -29.62
C GLU A 441 -5.87 5.74 -29.84
N THR A 442 -6.06 4.58 -30.38
CA THR A 442 -5.01 3.78 -30.98
C THR A 442 -4.45 4.55 -32.16
N VAL A 443 -3.35 5.24 -31.94
CA VAL A 443 -2.53 5.78 -33.02
C VAL A 443 -1.89 4.59 -33.74
N GLU A 444 -2.58 4.13 -34.77
CA GLU A 444 -1.97 3.29 -35.81
C GLU A 444 -0.83 4.06 -36.45
N ALA A 445 0.40 3.62 -36.16
CA ALA A 445 1.57 4.05 -36.90
C ALA A 445 1.47 3.52 -38.34
N SER A 446 1.05 4.39 -39.24
CA SER A 446 1.14 4.20 -40.67
C SER A 446 2.60 3.98 -41.06
N ALA A 447 2.96 2.75 -41.33
CA ALA A 447 4.18 2.43 -42.07
C ALA A 447 3.96 2.82 -43.55
N ALA A 448 4.73 3.76 -44.05
CA ALA A 448 4.90 3.98 -45.49
C ALA A 448 6.26 3.38 -45.95
N PRO A 449 6.30 2.69 -47.11
CA PRO A 449 7.52 2.06 -47.61
C PRO A 449 8.25 3.01 -48.57
N ALA A 450 9.56 3.12 -48.44
CA ALA A 450 10.54 3.26 -49.51
C ALA A 450 11.97 3.32 -48.92
#